data_36eb2abc2845fa7d1ac07b97613dc09a
#
_entry.id   36eb2abc2845fa7d1ac07b97613dc09a
#
_cell.length_a   1.000
_cell.length_b   1.000
_cell.length_c   1.000
_cell.angle_alpha   90.00
_cell.angle_beta   90.00
_cell.angle_gamma   90.00
#
_symmetry.space_group_name_H-M   'P 1'
#
loop_
_entity.id
_entity.type
_entity.pdbx_description
1 polymer ?
#
loop_
_entity_poly.entity_id
_entity_poly.type
_entity_poly.pdbx_seq_one_letter_code
_entity_poly.pdbx_strand_id
1 'polypeptide(L)'
;FEREMERRSATDSEMMVMLIGQIVFVALLVTLFTIYLGLFRHDYFAKPRSIAMLYTLITLFPVLVSLMVSHNFLSVYILPLAMAPMFVRVFMDSRTAFVCHVTMVLICTAAVRYQYEFIIIQLVAGLVAIYSLRELTRRAQVFRTALFVTLASALVYVAMQMMQSNDLSLVDTDMYYHLVVNGIFLLLCYPLMYVVEKMFGFVSSVTLFELSNTNRGLLRDLSEVAPGTFQHSITVGNLAAEIANKIGANSL
;
A
#
# COMPACT_ATOMS: atom_id res chain seq x y z
N PHE A 1 -34.53 37.53 7.93
CA PHE A 1 -33.10 37.89 7.83
C PHE A 1 -32.33 37.42 9.07
N GLU A 2 -32.75 37.77 10.31
CA GLU A 2 -32.08 37.34 11.55
C GLU A 2 -32.08 35.80 11.73
N ARG A 3 -33.22 35.12 11.55
CA ARG A 3 -33.29 33.68 11.63
C ARG A 3 -32.45 32.93 10.59
N GLU A 4 -32.16 33.54 9.44
CA GLU A 4 -31.34 32.96 8.40
C GLU A 4 -29.84 33.16 8.69
N MET A 5 -29.48 34.26 9.32
CA MET A 5 -28.15 34.51 9.86
C MET A 5 -27.81 33.59 11.01
N GLU A 6 -28.75 33.36 11.94
CA GLU A 6 -28.60 32.41 13.05
C GLU A 6 -28.43 30.96 12.53
N ARG A 7 -29.21 30.55 11.52
CA ARG A 7 -29.03 29.22 10.88
C ARG A 7 -27.66 29.07 10.21
N ARG A 8 -27.20 30.07 9.47
CA ARG A 8 -25.87 30.04 8.84
C ARG A 8 -24.76 29.98 9.90
N SER A 9 -24.83 30.79 10.94
CA SER A 9 -23.83 30.79 12.01
C SER A 9 -23.82 29.46 12.80
N ALA A 10 -24.97 28.84 13.03
CA ALA A 10 -25.06 27.52 13.63
C ALA A 10 -24.45 26.44 12.72
N THR A 11 -24.75 26.46 11.41
CA THR A 11 -24.18 25.52 10.43
C THR A 11 -22.66 25.70 10.32
N ASP A 12 -22.17 26.94 10.34
CA ASP A 12 -20.73 27.24 10.30
C ASP A 12 -20.01 26.77 11.57
N SER A 13 -20.64 26.90 12.74
CA SER A 13 -20.06 26.41 14.00
C SER A 13 -20.04 24.88 14.06
N GLU A 14 -21.07 24.20 13.59
CA GLU A 14 -21.11 22.73 13.51
C GLU A 14 -20.05 22.19 12.55
N MET A 15 -19.89 22.86 11.41
CA MET A 15 -18.86 22.51 10.43
C MET A 15 -17.43 22.69 10.98
N MET A 16 -17.20 23.77 11.74
CA MET A 16 -15.91 23.99 12.43
C MET A 16 -15.62 22.91 13.47
N VAL A 17 -16.60 22.54 14.30
CA VAL A 17 -16.43 21.46 15.29
C VAL A 17 -16.10 20.13 14.62
N MET A 18 -16.78 19.81 13.52
CA MET A 18 -16.50 18.60 12.74
C MET A 18 -15.08 18.61 12.18
N LEU A 19 -14.64 19.73 11.59
CA LEU A 19 -13.27 19.86 11.05
C LEU A 19 -12.21 19.73 12.14
N ILE A 20 -12.42 20.35 13.30
CA ILE A 20 -11.52 20.23 14.45
C ILE A 20 -11.43 18.76 14.90
N GLY A 21 -12.58 18.07 14.98
CA GLY A 21 -12.62 16.66 15.32
C GLY A 21 -11.83 15.78 14.32
N GLN A 22 -11.97 16.02 13.03
CA GLN A 22 -11.22 15.32 11.99
C GLN A 22 -9.71 15.59 12.09
N ILE A 23 -9.31 16.86 12.31
CA ILE A 23 -7.90 17.23 12.47
C ILE A 23 -7.29 16.53 13.69
N VAL A 24 -7.99 16.55 14.85
CA VAL A 24 -7.53 15.89 16.07
C VAL A 24 -7.41 14.38 15.86
N PHE A 25 -8.38 13.75 15.20
CA PHE A 25 -8.37 12.32 14.89
C PHE A 25 -7.19 11.93 14.01
N VAL A 26 -6.97 12.66 12.90
CA VAL A 26 -5.83 12.42 11.99
C VAL A 26 -4.50 12.66 12.70
N ALA A 27 -4.38 13.74 13.47
CA ALA A 27 -3.17 14.05 14.23
C ALA A 27 -2.84 12.95 15.25
N LEU A 28 -3.86 12.41 15.94
CA LEU A 28 -3.70 11.29 16.87
C LEU A 28 -3.16 10.04 16.16
N LEU A 29 -3.76 9.65 15.04
CA LEU A 29 -3.34 8.46 14.27
C LEU A 29 -1.92 8.60 13.73
N VAL A 30 -1.57 9.77 13.18
CA VAL A 30 -0.21 10.04 12.69
C VAL A 30 0.79 10.02 13.85
N THR A 31 0.43 10.57 15.00
CA THR A 31 1.28 10.54 16.21
C THR A 31 1.50 9.11 16.69
N LEU A 32 0.44 8.30 16.78
CA LEU A 32 0.55 6.88 17.16
C LEU A 32 1.44 6.11 16.17
N PHE A 33 1.29 6.35 14.90
CA PHE A 33 2.15 5.75 13.88
C PHE A 33 3.62 6.17 14.02
N THR A 34 3.88 7.45 14.31
CA THR A 34 5.23 7.97 14.55
C THR A 34 5.87 7.33 15.80
N ILE A 35 5.10 7.20 16.87
CA ILE A 35 5.54 6.51 18.10
C ILE A 35 5.86 5.04 17.81
N TYR A 36 5.00 4.35 17.03
CA TYR A 36 5.25 2.97 16.62
C TYR A 36 6.59 2.84 15.85
N LEU A 37 6.84 3.73 14.89
CA LEU A 37 8.10 3.72 14.15
C LEU A 37 9.32 3.97 15.06
N GLY A 38 9.22 4.93 15.96
CA GLY A 38 10.31 5.27 16.89
C GLY A 38 10.63 4.16 17.88
N LEU A 39 9.61 3.46 18.41
CA LEU A 39 9.78 2.42 19.41
C LEU A 39 10.11 1.04 18.81
N PHE A 40 9.46 0.66 17.72
CA PHE A 40 9.53 -0.71 17.21
C PHE A 40 10.30 -0.82 15.88
N ARG A 41 10.52 0.29 15.18
CA ARG A 41 11.13 0.33 13.84
C ARG A 41 12.18 1.42 13.72
N HIS A 42 13.03 1.51 14.71
CA HIS A 42 14.11 2.50 14.76
C HIS A 42 14.98 2.48 13.49
N ASP A 43 15.22 1.30 12.91
CA ASP A 43 15.99 1.13 11.67
C ASP A 43 15.39 1.89 10.47
N TYR A 44 14.07 1.97 10.40
CA TYR A 44 13.38 2.75 9.35
C TYR A 44 13.25 4.21 9.76
N PHE A 45 13.01 4.45 11.06
CA PHE A 45 12.88 5.81 11.59
C PHE A 45 14.19 6.62 11.43
N ALA A 46 15.34 5.96 11.51
CA ALA A 46 16.65 6.59 11.29
C ALA A 46 16.95 6.89 9.80
N LYS A 47 16.19 6.32 8.85
CA LYS A 47 16.42 6.48 7.41
C LYS A 47 15.42 7.46 6.80
N PRO A 48 15.84 8.67 6.36
CA PRO A 48 14.93 9.69 5.82
C PRO A 48 14.08 9.18 4.63
N ARG A 49 14.66 8.33 3.79
CA ARG A 49 13.97 7.75 2.62
C ARG A 49 12.79 6.86 3.01
N SER A 50 12.99 6.03 4.06
CA SER A 50 11.94 5.14 4.59
C SER A 50 10.78 5.94 5.17
N ILE A 51 11.09 6.95 5.98
CA ILE A 51 10.09 7.86 6.54
C ILE A 51 9.35 8.58 5.43
N ALA A 52 10.07 9.16 4.47
CA ALA A 52 9.45 9.90 3.36
C ALA A 52 8.44 9.02 2.60
N MET A 53 8.79 7.77 2.26
CA MET A 53 7.87 6.86 1.59
C MET A 53 6.64 6.56 2.43
N LEU A 54 6.80 6.22 3.72
CA LEU A 54 5.69 5.87 4.61
C LEU A 54 4.70 7.04 4.76
N TYR A 55 5.21 8.24 5.03
CA TYR A 55 4.34 9.41 5.19
C TYR A 55 3.73 9.86 3.86
N THR A 56 4.44 9.72 2.74
CA THR A 56 3.84 9.97 1.41
C THR A 56 2.65 9.05 1.17
N LEU A 57 2.75 7.76 1.48
CA LEU A 57 1.63 6.82 1.30
C LEU A 57 0.45 7.13 2.25
N ILE A 58 0.74 7.41 3.54
CA ILE A 58 -0.27 7.74 4.55
C ILE A 58 -0.99 9.05 4.23
N THR A 59 -0.37 9.98 3.49
CA THR A 59 -0.98 11.27 3.11
C THR A 59 -1.63 11.20 1.73
N LEU A 60 -0.99 10.58 0.75
CA LEU A 60 -1.45 10.55 -0.64
C LEU A 60 -2.82 9.86 -0.76
N PHE A 61 -2.96 8.65 -0.23
CA PHE A 61 -4.21 7.89 -0.38
C PHE A 61 -5.40 8.54 0.32
N PRO A 62 -5.33 9.02 1.58
CA PRO A 62 -6.43 9.76 2.18
C PRO A 62 -6.79 11.05 1.45
N VAL A 63 -5.82 11.77 0.91
CA VAL A 63 -6.09 12.95 0.07
C VAL A 63 -6.85 12.55 -1.19
N LEU A 64 -6.46 11.46 -1.87
CA LEU A 64 -7.18 10.95 -3.04
C LEU A 64 -8.61 10.52 -2.67
N VAL A 65 -8.80 9.80 -1.55
CA VAL A 65 -10.13 9.43 -1.06
C VAL A 65 -10.98 10.67 -0.77
N SER A 66 -10.42 11.65 -0.09
CA SER A 66 -11.12 12.91 0.22
C SER A 66 -11.54 13.67 -1.05
N LEU A 67 -10.65 13.73 -2.05
CA LEU A 67 -10.97 14.34 -3.35
C LEU A 67 -12.07 13.60 -4.09
N MET A 68 -12.04 12.25 -4.09
CA MET A 68 -13.10 11.44 -4.73
C MET A 68 -14.45 11.66 -4.07
N VAL A 69 -14.49 11.71 -2.73
CA VAL A 69 -15.72 11.98 -1.97
C VAL A 69 -16.23 13.40 -2.21
N SER A 70 -15.35 14.41 -2.14
CA SER A 70 -15.76 15.82 -2.25
C SER A 70 -16.27 16.18 -3.64
N HIS A 71 -15.71 15.61 -4.68
CA HIS A 71 -16.13 15.88 -6.06
C HIS A 71 -17.17 14.90 -6.60
N ASN A 72 -17.51 13.86 -5.82
CA ASN A 72 -18.47 12.81 -6.21
C ASN A 72 -18.16 12.20 -7.60
N PHE A 73 -16.88 12.14 -7.94
CA PHE A 73 -16.42 11.81 -9.29
C PHE A 73 -16.50 10.31 -9.58
N LEU A 74 -16.09 9.49 -8.60
CA LEU A 74 -16.07 8.03 -8.70
C LEU A 74 -16.26 7.42 -7.30
N SER A 75 -16.67 6.16 -7.24
CA SER A 75 -16.73 5.41 -5.99
C SER A 75 -15.32 5.25 -5.37
N VAL A 76 -15.20 5.48 -4.07
CA VAL A 76 -13.95 5.31 -3.32
C VAL A 76 -13.40 3.88 -3.37
N TYR A 77 -14.26 2.91 -3.68
CA TYR A 77 -13.89 1.49 -3.81
C TYR A 77 -13.10 1.18 -5.09
N ILE A 78 -13.09 2.09 -6.06
CA ILE A 78 -12.25 1.98 -7.26
C ILE A 78 -10.77 2.24 -6.94
N LEU A 79 -10.49 3.05 -5.91
CA LEU A 79 -9.11 3.40 -5.54
C LEU A 79 -8.37 2.18 -4.93
N PRO A 80 -7.23 1.76 -5.50
CA PRO A 80 -6.51 0.57 -5.06
C PRO A 80 -5.68 0.86 -3.80
N LEU A 81 -6.34 1.03 -2.62
CA LEU A 81 -5.66 1.29 -1.35
C LEU A 81 -4.70 0.17 -0.95
N ALA A 82 -4.97 -1.06 -1.38
CA ALA A 82 -4.09 -2.21 -1.15
C ALA A 82 -2.71 -2.05 -1.83
N MET A 83 -2.55 -1.10 -2.76
CA MET A 83 -1.27 -0.77 -3.38
C MET A 83 -0.26 -0.20 -2.36
N ALA A 84 -0.72 0.58 -1.38
CA ALA A 84 0.16 1.14 -0.34
C ALA A 84 0.86 0.05 0.49
N PRO A 85 0.17 -0.92 1.10
CA PRO A 85 0.83 -2.00 1.82
C PRO A 85 1.66 -2.91 0.90
N MET A 86 1.34 -3.04 -0.40
CA MET A 86 2.18 -3.75 -1.36
C MET A 86 3.55 -3.08 -1.50
N PHE A 87 3.61 -1.76 -1.65
CA PHE A 87 4.89 -1.03 -1.71
C PHE A 87 5.68 -1.18 -0.41
N VAL A 88 5.04 -0.96 0.73
CA VAL A 88 5.73 -1.11 2.02
C VAL A 88 6.23 -2.54 2.22
N ARG A 89 5.46 -3.56 1.80
CA ARG A 89 5.86 -4.96 1.90
C ARG A 89 7.08 -5.30 1.05
N VAL A 90 7.19 -4.71 -0.13
CA VAL A 90 8.30 -4.98 -1.07
C VAL A 90 9.60 -4.31 -0.61
N PHE A 91 9.54 -3.09 -0.08
CA PHE A 91 10.73 -2.32 0.28
C PHE A 91 11.10 -2.41 1.77
N MET A 92 10.20 -2.91 2.60
CA MET A 92 10.38 -3.01 4.05
C MET A 92 9.96 -4.39 4.55
N ASP A 93 8.99 -4.42 5.47
CA ASP A 93 8.53 -5.67 6.07
C ASP A 93 7.00 -5.72 6.22
N SER A 94 6.47 -6.92 6.48
CA SER A 94 5.03 -7.15 6.61
C SER A 94 4.38 -6.46 7.80
N ARG A 95 5.12 -6.30 8.92
CA ARG A 95 4.58 -5.68 10.13
C ARG A 95 4.39 -4.19 9.93
N THR A 96 5.41 -3.52 9.36
CA THR A 96 5.31 -2.09 9.01
C THR A 96 4.26 -1.85 7.94
N ALA A 97 4.16 -2.75 6.92
CA ALA A 97 3.12 -2.68 5.90
C ALA A 97 1.71 -2.75 6.50
N PHE A 98 1.50 -3.66 7.46
CA PHE A 98 0.20 -3.81 8.13
C PHE A 98 -0.16 -2.56 8.94
N VAL A 99 0.74 -2.08 9.81
CA VAL A 99 0.46 -0.91 10.65
C VAL A 99 0.26 0.35 9.79
N CYS A 100 1.09 0.54 8.76
CA CYS A 100 0.92 1.64 7.80
C CYS A 100 -0.44 1.59 7.11
N HIS A 101 -0.86 0.40 6.66
CA HIS A 101 -2.15 0.21 5.99
C HIS A 101 -3.33 0.48 6.92
N VAL A 102 -3.32 -0.06 8.14
CA VAL A 102 -4.36 0.19 9.15
C VAL A 102 -4.48 1.68 9.42
N THR A 103 -3.35 2.36 9.69
CA THR A 103 -3.34 3.80 9.93
C THR A 103 -3.91 4.58 8.76
N MET A 104 -3.50 4.25 7.53
CA MET A 104 -3.98 4.90 6.30
C MET A 104 -5.50 4.69 6.11
N VAL A 105 -5.99 3.46 6.27
CA VAL A 105 -7.44 3.14 6.15
C VAL A 105 -8.25 3.91 7.18
N LEU A 106 -7.80 3.95 8.45
CA LEU A 106 -8.47 4.72 9.50
C LEU A 106 -8.51 6.22 9.20
N ILE A 107 -7.44 6.79 8.65
CA ILE A 107 -7.45 8.20 8.23
C ILE A 107 -8.46 8.41 7.08
N CYS A 108 -8.51 7.49 6.11
CA CYS A 108 -9.48 7.57 5.00
C CYS A 108 -10.93 7.58 5.50
N THR A 109 -11.24 6.91 6.62
CA THR A 109 -12.61 6.87 7.16
C THR A 109 -13.15 8.23 7.57
N ALA A 110 -12.27 9.19 7.90
CA ALA A 110 -12.69 10.55 8.22
C ALA A 110 -13.44 11.26 7.07
N ALA A 111 -13.23 10.81 5.83
CA ALA A 111 -13.86 11.37 4.64
C ALA A 111 -15.02 10.51 4.09
N VAL A 112 -15.14 9.24 4.48
CA VAL A 112 -16.08 8.28 3.88
C VAL A 112 -17.40 8.23 4.66
N ARG A 113 -18.53 8.13 3.94
CA ARG A 113 -19.86 8.08 4.54
C ARG A 113 -20.17 6.73 5.21
N TYR A 114 -19.86 5.61 4.54
CA TYR A 114 -20.11 4.24 5.04
C TYR A 114 -18.83 3.66 5.63
N GLN A 115 -18.44 4.18 6.79
CA GLN A 115 -17.15 3.91 7.43
C GLN A 115 -16.94 2.43 7.75
N TYR A 116 -17.96 1.76 8.30
CA TYR A 116 -17.87 0.36 8.73
C TYR A 116 -17.58 -0.60 7.56
N GLU A 117 -18.34 -0.48 6.49
CA GLU A 117 -18.16 -1.29 5.28
C GLU A 117 -16.78 -1.03 4.65
N PHE A 118 -16.42 0.25 4.52
CA PHE A 118 -15.13 0.66 3.98
C PHE A 118 -13.95 0.07 4.77
N ILE A 119 -13.97 0.17 6.12
CA ILE A 119 -12.90 -0.35 6.97
C ILE A 119 -12.72 -1.86 6.73
N ILE A 120 -13.80 -2.63 6.79
CA ILE A 120 -13.70 -4.10 6.71
C ILE A 120 -13.18 -4.52 5.34
N ILE A 121 -13.73 -3.99 4.25
CA ILE A 121 -13.29 -4.34 2.90
C ILE A 121 -11.82 -3.96 2.69
N GLN A 122 -11.42 -2.75 3.07
CA GLN A 122 -10.05 -2.29 2.85
C GLN A 122 -9.03 -3.00 3.75
N LEU A 123 -9.37 -3.30 5.01
CA LEU A 123 -8.48 -4.06 5.88
C LEU A 123 -8.22 -5.47 5.33
N VAL A 124 -9.27 -6.16 4.88
CA VAL A 124 -9.10 -7.50 4.28
C VAL A 124 -8.31 -7.41 2.97
N ALA A 125 -8.62 -6.44 2.11
CA ALA A 125 -7.87 -6.20 0.87
C ALA A 125 -6.36 -6.04 1.12
N GLY A 126 -5.99 -5.21 2.10
CA GLY A 126 -4.59 -5.00 2.47
C GLY A 126 -3.93 -6.21 3.11
N LEU A 127 -4.63 -6.95 3.98
CA LEU A 127 -4.12 -8.19 4.55
C LEU A 127 -3.80 -9.22 3.46
N VAL A 128 -4.74 -9.45 2.54
CA VAL A 128 -4.56 -10.38 1.42
C VAL A 128 -3.40 -9.94 0.53
N ALA A 129 -3.27 -8.63 0.27
CA ALA A 129 -2.15 -8.08 -0.49
C ALA A 129 -0.80 -8.36 0.18
N ILE A 130 -0.69 -8.14 1.51
CA ILE A 130 0.53 -8.40 2.28
C ILE A 130 0.91 -9.89 2.28
N TYR A 131 -0.07 -10.78 2.49
CA TYR A 131 0.19 -12.22 2.52
C TYR A 131 0.49 -12.81 1.14
N SER A 132 -0.20 -12.36 0.11
CA SER A 132 0.01 -12.81 -1.26
C SER A 132 1.37 -12.38 -1.83
N LEU A 133 1.89 -11.23 -1.38
CA LEU A 133 3.14 -10.65 -1.85
C LEU A 133 4.29 -10.91 -0.85
N ARG A 134 4.56 -12.19 -0.55
CA ARG A 134 5.60 -12.54 0.44
C ARG A 134 7.01 -12.12 0.00
N GLU A 135 7.36 -12.41 -1.25
CA GLU A 135 8.62 -12.00 -1.89
C GLU A 135 8.34 -11.69 -3.35
N LEU A 136 8.59 -10.47 -3.78
CA LEU A 136 8.41 -10.09 -5.17
C LEU A 136 9.64 -10.48 -5.99
N THR A 137 9.60 -11.65 -6.61
CA THR A 137 10.64 -12.15 -7.51
C THR A 137 10.18 -12.20 -8.97
N ARG A 138 8.87 -12.24 -9.21
CA ARG A 138 8.30 -12.39 -10.56
C ARG A 138 7.10 -11.45 -10.75
N ARG A 139 6.98 -10.89 -11.95
CA ARG A 139 5.85 -10.02 -12.36
C ARG A 139 4.49 -10.67 -12.16
N ALA A 140 4.40 -11.98 -12.40
CA ALA A 140 3.16 -12.76 -12.24
C ALA A 140 2.61 -12.75 -10.79
N GLN A 141 3.43 -12.46 -9.78
CA GLN A 141 2.98 -12.38 -8.40
C GLN A 141 2.06 -11.17 -8.16
N VAL A 142 2.33 -10.03 -8.81
CA VAL A 142 1.44 -8.85 -8.71
C VAL A 142 0.08 -9.17 -9.31
N PHE A 143 0.06 -9.87 -10.45
CA PHE A 143 -1.18 -10.29 -11.10
C PHE A 143 -2.01 -11.22 -10.20
N ARG A 144 -1.37 -12.23 -9.62
CA ARG A 144 -2.01 -13.14 -8.67
C ARG A 144 -2.52 -12.43 -7.43
N THR A 145 -1.74 -11.46 -6.91
CA THR A 145 -2.15 -10.66 -5.74
C THR A 145 -3.37 -9.81 -6.07
N ALA A 146 -3.40 -9.14 -7.22
CA ALA A 146 -4.55 -8.36 -7.64
C ALA A 146 -5.82 -9.22 -7.73
N LEU A 147 -5.71 -10.42 -8.31
CA LEU A 147 -6.81 -11.37 -8.38
C LEU A 147 -7.31 -11.79 -6.99
N PHE A 148 -6.40 -12.15 -6.09
CA PHE A 148 -6.77 -12.57 -4.73
C PHE A 148 -7.39 -11.43 -3.92
N VAL A 149 -6.88 -10.21 -4.05
CA VAL A 149 -7.46 -9.02 -3.40
C VAL A 149 -8.87 -8.77 -3.90
N THR A 150 -9.10 -8.79 -5.22
CA THR A 150 -10.42 -8.59 -5.81
C THR A 150 -11.42 -9.65 -5.35
N LEU A 151 -11.02 -10.93 -5.39
CA LEU A 151 -11.88 -12.04 -4.93
C LEU A 151 -12.20 -11.93 -3.44
N ALA A 152 -11.20 -11.66 -2.60
CA ALA A 152 -11.40 -11.52 -1.16
C ALA A 152 -12.32 -10.34 -0.83
N SER A 153 -12.12 -9.20 -1.47
CA SER A 153 -12.98 -8.02 -1.29
C SER A 153 -14.42 -8.29 -1.71
N ALA A 154 -14.63 -9.00 -2.84
CA ALA A 154 -15.95 -9.39 -3.28
C ALA A 154 -16.64 -10.36 -2.31
N LEU A 155 -15.91 -11.36 -1.80
CA LEU A 155 -16.44 -12.30 -0.80
C LEU A 155 -16.81 -11.59 0.51
N VAL A 156 -15.98 -10.67 0.98
CA VAL A 156 -16.27 -9.87 2.18
C VAL A 156 -17.50 -9.02 1.96
N TYR A 157 -17.62 -8.37 0.81
CA TYR A 157 -18.79 -7.57 0.49
C TYR A 157 -20.07 -8.40 0.52
N VAL A 158 -20.09 -9.58 -0.13
CA VAL A 158 -21.24 -10.51 -0.07
C VAL A 158 -21.57 -10.91 1.37
N ALA A 159 -20.57 -11.30 2.15
CA ALA A 159 -20.76 -11.70 3.54
C ALA A 159 -21.38 -10.55 4.37
N MET A 160 -20.91 -9.32 4.17
CA MET A 160 -21.47 -8.14 4.86
C MET A 160 -22.91 -7.87 4.45
N GLN A 161 -23.22 -7.98 3.16
CA GLN A 161 -24.61 -7.83 2.68
C GLN A 161 -25.51 -8.90 3.26
N MET A 162 -25.07 -10.15 3.33
CA MET A 162 -25.83 -11.23 3.99
C MET A 162 -26.05 -10.99 5.49
N MET A 163 -25.13 -10.31 6.17
CA MET A 163 -25.31 -9.94 7.57
C MET A 163 -26.28 -8.77 7.79
N GLN A 164 -26.41 -7.89 6.80
CA GLN A 164 -27.24 -6.69 6.90
C GLN A 164 -28.64 -6.89 6.34
N SER A 165 -28.78 -7.70 5.31
CA SER A 165 -30.06 -7.99 4.64
C SER A 165 -30.29 -9.50 4.56
N ASN A 166 -31.50 -9.94 4.93
CA ASN A 166 -31.91 -11.34 4.75
C ASN A 166 -32.24 -11.70 3.28
N ASP A 167 -32.04 -10.77 2.35
CA ASP A 167 -32.39 -10.93 0.95
C ASP A 167 -31.19 -10.62 0.05
N LEU A 168 -30.70 -11.65 -0.65
CA LEU A 168 -29.60 -11.54 -1.60
C LEU A 168 -29.97 -10.77 -2.87
N SER A 169 -31.27 -10.55 -3.14
CA SER A 169 -31.72 -9.76 -4.30
C SER A 169 -31.44 -8.26 -4.16
N LEU A 170 -31.11 -7.80 -2.94
CA LEU A 170 -30.78 -6.41 -2.63
C LEU A 170 -29.28 -6.08 -2.74
N VAL A 171 -28.47 -7.06 -3.15
CA VAL A 171 -27.02 -6.84 -3.32
C VAL A 171 -26.78 -5.86 -4.47
N ASP A 172 -26.09 -4.76 -4.17
CA ASP A 172 -25.73 -3.77 -5.17
C ASP A 172 -24.66 -4.36 -6.13
N THR A 173 -25.06 -4.60 -7.36
CA THR A 173 -24.20 -5.15 -8.41
C THR A 173 -23.13 -4.17 -8.87
N ASP A 174 -23.33 -2.86 -8.73
CA ASP A 174 -22.37 -1.83 -9.12
C ASP A 174 -21.11 -1.90 -8.26
N MET A 175 -21.24 -2.37 -7.01
CA MET A 175 -20.09 -2.57 -6.12
C MET A 175 -19.10 -3.59 -6.69
N TYR A 176 -19.55 -4.69 -7.29
CA TYR A 176 -18.67 -5.67 -7.92
C TYR A 176 -17.90 -5.07 -9.08
N TYR A 177 -18.53 -4.22 -9.87
CA TYR A 177 -17.87 -3.47 -10.93
C TYR A 177 -16.75 -2.60 -10.36
N HIS A 178 -16.99 -1.86 -9.28
CA HIS A 178 -15.98 -1.06 -8.62
C HIS A 178 -14.81 -1.90 -8.11
N LEU A 179 -15.06 -3.07 -7.52
CA LEU A 179 -14.02 -3.97 -7.03
C LEU A 179 -13.18 -4.58 -8.16
N VAL A 180 -13.80 -4.90 -9.31
CA VAL A 180 -13.08 -5.39 -10.49
C VAL A 180 -12.17 -4.30 -11.05
N VAL A 181 -12.67 -3.07 -11.18
CA VAL A 181 -11.86 -1.92 -11.63
C VAL A 181 -10.70 -1.66 -10.65
N ASN A 182 -10.93 -1.75 -9.34
CA ASN A 182 -9.88 -1.69 -8.32
C ASN A 182 -8.79 -2.74 -8.57
N GLY A 183 -9.18 -3.99 -8.85
CA GLY A 183 -8.24 -5.07 -9.18
C GLY A 183 -7.41 -4.79 -10.43
N ILE A 184 -8.00 -4.17 -11.45
CA ILE A 184 -7.28 -3.74 -12.66
C ILE A 184 -6.27 -2.64 -12.30
N PHE A 185 -6.66 -1.67 -11.49
CA PHE A 185 -5.73 -0.62 -11.04
C PHE A 185 -4.61 -1.14 -10.14
N LEU A 186 -4.83 -2.24 -9.38
CA LEU A 186 -3.75 -2.89 -8.65
C LEU A 186 -2.62 -3.41 -9.54
N LEU A 187 -2.90 -3.73 -10.81
CA LEU A 187 -1.85 -4.13 -11.76
C LEU A 187 -0.85 -3.00 -12.03
N LEU A 188 -1.28 -1.74 -11.89
CA LEU A 188 -0.39 -0.58 -12.00
C LEU A 188 0.65 -0.53 -10.86
N CYS A 189 0.48 -1.33 -9.80
CA CYS A 189 1.46 -1.45 -8.73
C CYS A 189 2.86 -1.81 -9.29
N TYR A 190 2.93 -2.68 -10.32
CA TYR A 190 4.21 -3.09 -10.90
C TYR A 190 4.98 -1.94 -11.56
N PRO A 191 4.42 -1.19 -12.52
CA PRO A 191 5.14 -0.05 -13.12
C PRO A 191 5.36 1.07 -12.10
N LEU A 192 4.43 1.32 -11.17
CA LEU A 192 4.59 2.33 -10.12
C LEU A 192 5.69 1.96 -9.13
N MET A 193 5.97 0.67 -8.93
CA MET A 193 7.09 0.22 -8.09
C MET A 193 8.44 0.78 -8.57
N TYR A 194 8.67 0.80 -9.89
CA TYR A 194 9.85 1.42 -10.48
C TYR A 194 9.92 2.93 -10.19
N VAL A 195 8.77 3.62 -10.22
CA VAL A 195 8.70 5.04 -9.87
C VAL A 195 9.05 5.25 -8.40
N VAL A 196 8.51 4.42 -7.50
CA VAL A 196 8.81 4.46 -6.06
C VAL A 196 10.30 4.17 -5.79
N GLU A 197 10.89 3.17 -6.45
CA GLU A 197 12.32 2.88 -6.37
C GLU A 197 13.17 4.12 -6.72
N LYS A 198 12.84 4.76 -7.82
CA LYS A 198 13.60 5.89 -8.32
C LYS A 198 13.42 7.15 -7.48
N MET A 199 12.20 7.37 -6.99
CA MET A 199 11.85 8.55 -6.20
C MET A 199 12.45 8.52 -4.79
N PHE A 200 12.42 7.35 -4.13
CA PHE A 200 12.92 7.19 -2.77
C PHE A 200 14.31 6.55 -2.70
N GLY A 201 14.86 6.09 -3.82
CA GLY A 201 16.20 5.48 -3.88
C GLY A 201 16.26 4.11 -3.21
N PHE A 202 15.17 3.34 -3.26
CA PHE A 202 15.14 1.93 -2.88
C PHE A 202 15.62 1.04 -4.03
N VAL A 203 15.93 -0.21 -3.72
CA VAL A 203 16.23 -1.25 -4.71
C VAL A 203 15.36 -2.46 -4.34
N SER A 204 14.49 -2.89 -5.25
CA SER A 204 13.67 -4.09 -5.03
C SER A 204 14.44 -5.36 -5.38
N SER A 205 13.96 -6.48 -4.85
CA SER A 205 14.52 -7.80 -5.20
C SER A 205 14.42 -8.08 -6.70
N VAL A 206 13.39 -7.55 -7.40
CA VAL A 206 13.26 -7.66 -8.87
C VAL A 206 14.43 -6.98 -9.56
N THR A 207 14.76 -5.75 -9.16
CA THR A 207 15.89 -5.01 -9.71
C THR A 207 17.22 -5.70 -9.42
N LEU A 208 17.40 -6.28 -8.22
CA LEU A 208 18.58 -7.07 -7.89
C LEU A 208 18.69 -8.32 -8.77
N PHE A 209 17.61 -9.07 -8.98
CA PHE A 209 17.59 -10.21 -9.89
C PHE A 209 17.87 -9.82 -11.34
N GLU A 210 17.35 -8.68 -11.78
CA GLU A 210 17.65 -8.18 -13.14
C GLU A 210 19.12 -7.76 -13.28
N LEU A 211 19.75 -7.22 -12.23
CA LEU A 211 21.16 -6.85 -12.23
C LEU A 211 22.09 -8.07 -12.18
N SER A 212 21.68 -9.14 -11.51
CA SER A 212 22.46 -10.39 -11.41
C SER A 212 22.38 -11.26 -12.67
N ASN A 213 21.56 -10.87 -13.68
CA ASN A 213 21.43 -11.63 -14.91
C ASN A 213 22.71 -11.53 -15.74
N THR A 214 23.42 -12.66 -15.87
CA THR A 214 24.69 -12.79 -16.61
C THR A 214 24.58 -12.52 -18.11
N ASN A 215 23.36 -12.53 -18.66
CA ASN A 215 23.13 -12.17 -20.08
C ASN A 215 23.05 -10.65 -20.30
N ARG A 216 23.14 -9.82 -19.28
CA ARG A 216 23.24 -8.36 -19.46
C ARG A 216 24.56 -7.98 -20.09
N GLY A 217 24.51 -6.97 -20.98
CA GLY A 217 25.63 -6.54 -21.80
C GLY A 217 26.97 -6.48 -21.06
N LEU A 218 27.04 -5.73 -19.95
CA LEU A 218 28.29 -5.59 -19.19
C LEU A 218 28.83 -6.93 -18.61
N LEU A 219 27.95 -7.76 -18.03
CA LEU A 219 28.35 -9.06 -17.47
C LEU A 219 28.70 -10.05 -18.59
N ARG A 220 27.99 -9.99 -19.70
CA ARG A 220 28.31 -10.76 -20.90
C ARG A 220 29.66 -10.37 -21.47
N ASP A 221 29.91 -9.08 -21.67
CA ASP A 221 31.19 -8.57 -22.15
C ASP A 221 32.35 -8.99 -21.24
N LEU A 222 32.14 -8.91 -19.91
CA LEU A 222 33.12 -9.38 -18.93
C LEU A 222 33.37 -10.88 -19.05
N SER A 223 32.34 -11.69 -19.29
CA SER A 223 32.47 -13.15 -19.44
C SER A 223 33.22 -13.53 -20.73
N GLU A 224 33.10 -12.72 -21.79
CA GLU A 224 33.75 -12.95 -23.07
C GLU A 224 35.20 -12.43 -23.07
N VAL A 225 35.47 -11.24 -22.54
CA VAL A 225 36.78 -10.58 -22.58
C VAL A 225 37.70 -11.05 -21.43
N ALA A 226 37.15 -11.32 -20.25
CA ALA A 226 37.92 -11.72 -19.06
C ALA A 226 37.24 -12.86 -18.30
N PRO A 227 37.14 -14.08 -18.86
CA PRO A 227 36.39 -15.19 -18.26
C PRO A 227 36.91 -15.61 -16.89
N GLY A 228 38.20 -15.52 -16.62
CA GLY A 228 38.79 -15.80 -15.31
C GLY A 228 38.32 -14.83 -14.22
N THR A 229 38.31 -13.54 -14.54
CA THR A 229 37.80 -12.49 -13.62
C THR A 229 36.30 -12.67 -13.38
N PHE A 230 35.54 -12.97 -14.43
CA PHE A 230 34.11 -13.25 -14.33
C PHE A 230 33.83 -14.43 -13.39
N GLN A 231 34.51 -15.57 -13.59
CA GLN A 231 34.35 -16.76 -12.75
C GLN A 231 34.77 -16.52 -11.30
N HIS A 232 35.85 -15.76 -11.07
CA HIS A 232 36.26 -15.38 -9.73
C HIS A 232 35.20 -14.51 -9.03
N SER A 233 34.64 -13.53 -9.75
CA SER A 233 33.57 -12.65 -9.23
C SER A 233 32.32 -13.43 -8.85
N ILE A 234 31.89 -14.41 -9.65
CA ILE A 234 30.77 -15.32 -9.34
C ILE A 234 31.05 -16.11 -8.04
N THR A 235 32.26 -16.66 -7.92
CA THR A 235 32.65 -17.45 -6.73
C THR A 235 32.63 -16.58 -5.46
N VAL A 236 33.18 -15.37 -5.52
CA VAL A 236 33.17 -14.42 -4.42
C VAL A 236 31.73 -14.01 -4.06
N GLY A 237 30.90 -13.76 -5.07
CA GLY A 237 29.47 -13.45 -4.87
C GLY A 237 28.72 -14.59 -4.16
N ASN A 238 28.92 -15.84 -4.57
CA ASN A 238 28.30 -17.01 -3.94
C ASN A 238 28.74 -17.16 -2.47
N LEU A 239 30.02 -16.99 -2.16
CA LEU A 239 30.54 -17.01 -0.78
C LEU A 239 29.96 -15.89 0.07
N ALA A 240 29.87 -14.69 -0.47
CA ALA A 240 29.26 -13.55 0.20
C ALA A 240 27.77 -13.80 0.50
N ALA A 241 27.02 -14.36 -0.47
CA ALA A 241 25.61 -14.72 -0.31
C ALA A 241 25.42 -15.78 0.79
N GLU A 242 26.29 -16.79 0.84
CA GLU A 242 26.24 -17.82 1.91
C GLU A 242 26.49 -17.23 3.30
N ILE A 243 27.48 -16.33 3.41
CA ILE A 243 27.76 -15.63 4.67
C ILE A 243 26.58 -14.77 5.07
N ALA A 244 26.00 -14.00 4.14
CA ALA A 244 24.82 -13.17 4.38
C ALA A 244 23.63 -14.00 4.91
N ASN A 245 23.39 -15.18 4.30
CA ASN A 245 22.35 -16.10 4.77
C ASN A 245 22.60 -16.59 6.23
N LYS A 246 23.85 -16.92 6.57
CA LYS A 246 24.19 -17.38 7.92
C LYS A 246 23.99 -16.33 9.01
N ILE A 247 24.18 -15.06 8.70
CA ILE A 247 23.98 -13.95 9.64
C ILE A 247 22.56 -13.35 9.55
N GLY A 248 21.67 -13.94 8.74
CA GLY A 248 20.30 -13.44 8.55
C GLY A 248 20.18 -12.12 7.76
N ALA A 249 21.21 -11.77 6.99
CA ALA A 249 21.23 -10.62 6.11
C ALA A 249 20.66 -10.97 4.71
N ASN A 250 20.42 -9.95 3.89
CA ASN A 250 19.97 -10.15 2.51
C ASN A 250 21.12 -10.75 1.68
N SER A 251 20.88 -11.91 1.09
CA SER A 251 21.84 -12.66 0.27
C SER A 251 21.77 -12.35 -1.24
N LEU A 252 20.86 -11.45 -1.64
CA LEU A 252 20.69 -11.00 -3.04
C LEU A 252 21.53 -9.77 -3.34
#